data_d203fd9c117871a1caecdabfc8771aff
#
_entry.id   d203fd9c117871a1caecdabfc8771aff
#
_cell.length_a   1.000
_cell.length_b   1.000
_cell.length_c   1.000
_cell.angle_alpha   90.00
_cell.angle_beta   90.00
_cell.angle_gamma   90.00
#
_symmetry.space_group_name_H-M   'P 1'
#
loop_
_entity.id
_entity.type
_entity.pdbx_description
1 polymer ?
#
loop_
_entity_poly.entity_id
_entity_poly.type
_entity_poly.pdbx_seq_one_letter_code
_entity_poly.pdbx_strand_id
1 'polypeptide(L)'
;MQSSLTAPGVPHITICNRSVDWWKGKGIHIDFTNEDAVAWWYSQLDKVFTEGVYGWKVDNGDTYLPPFFDTSKGMMANKDFCHYYYDAMFDYTVKNRTDGITIARPYSFQGGLESNIEKNNMGWCGDFSGSWDGLCRQINDIYRSSRYGYAAVACEVGGFFFPKSNAAQLARYAQFGCMTACMINGGENGPFSAHLPWTHGTEVEETYRWCVNWLKSLVPYKFSTVVDAHLHGGSLIKGTNLEERSHLLGNDIFTKAITSDNNKVTYHLPDDGAWVDYWTGESFQAGTEVTREYPLGKFPLFIRSGSIIPMTDVHKDDTKVRVFSFRTKKSANYFSLRYKKAPQAVGIEGLYTK
;
A
#
# COMPACT_ATOMS: atom_id res chain seq x y z
N MET A 1 19.56 15.75 -39.98
CA MET A 1 19.84 14.31 -40.14
C MET A 1 19.34 13.61 -38.90
N GLN A 2 18.18 12.96 -39.00
CA GLN A 2 17.63 12.13 -37.92
C GLN A 2 18.35 10.79 -37.97
N SER A 3 19.22 10.55 -36.97
CA SER A 3 19.75 9.21 -36.77
C SER A 3 18.63 8.37 -36.17
N SER A 4 18.13 7.41 -36.95
CA SER A 4 17.23 6.37 -36.46
C SER A 4 17.96 5.59 -35.39
N LEU A 5 17.56 5.75 -34.13
CA LEU A 5 18.02 4.94 -32.99
C LEU A 5 17.32 3.57 -33.02
N THR A 6 17.43 2.86 -34.14
CA THR A 6 17.07 1.45 -34.20
C THR A 6 18.37 0.66 -34.08
N ALA A 7 18.57 -0.01 -32.95
CA ALA A 7 19.59 -1.05 -32.89
C ALA A 7 19.28 -2.09 -33.99
N PRO A 8 20.29 -2.55 -34.75
CA PRO A 8 20.05 -3.53 -35.79
C PRO A 8 19.38 -4.78 -35.26
N GLY A 9 18.21 -5.14 -35.80
CA GLY A 9 17.45 -6.32 -35.41
C GLY A 9 16.38 -6.10 -34.32
N VAL A 10 16.13 -4.87 -33.91
CA VAL A 10 15.00 -4.56 -33.00
C VAL A 10 13.81 -4.11 -33.87
N PRO A 11 12.64 -4.79 -33.83
CA PRO A 11 11.44 -4.36 -34.53
C PRO A 11 11.04 -2.94 -34.10
N HIS A 12 10.07 -2.31 -34.79
CA HIS A 12 9.48 -1.03 -34.39
C HIS A 12 8.70 -1.19 -33.06
N ILE A 13 9.43 -1.22 -31.94
CA ILE A 13 8.95 -1.52 -30.59
C ILE A 13 8.65 -0.26 -29.76
N THR A 14 8.70 0.92 -30.41
CA THR A 14 8.67 2.21 -29.69
C THR A 14 7.48 3.06 -30.10
N ILE A 15 6.93 3.78 -29.12
CA ILE A 15 5.85 4.74 -29.32
C ILE A 15 6.38 5.97 -30.09
N CYS A 16 5.66 6.40 -31.11
CA CYS A 16 5.81 7.69 -31.82
C CYS A 16 7.18 8.00 -32.40
N ASN A 17 8.17 7.13 -32.39
CA ASN A 17 9.56 7.40 -32.83
C ASN A 17 10.14 8.73 -32.28
N ARG A 18 9.62 9.23 -31.17
CA ARG A 18 10.06 10.48 -30.54
C ARG A 18 10.67 10.18 -29.17
N SER A 19 11.83 10.80 -28.90
CA SER A 19 12.38 10.77 -27.56
C SER A 19 11.55 11.69 -26.65
N VAL A 20 11.33 11.24 -25.42
CA VAL A 20 10.75 12.03 -24.34
C VAL A 20 11.85 12.39 -23.32
N ASP A 21 11.71 13.56 -22.74
CA ASP A 21 12.57 13.95 -21.62
C ASP A 21 12.02 13.34 -20.33
N TRP A 22 12.88 12.70 -19.56
CA TRP A 22 12.55 12.19 -18.26
C TRP A 22 13.68 12.53 -17.28
N TRP A 23 13.48 12.31 -15.99
CA TRP A 23 14.37 12.78 -14.93
C TRP A 23 15.84 12.28 -15.01
N LYS A 24 16.12 11.20 -15.74
CA LYS A 24 17.50 10.72 -16.00
C LYS A 24 18.03 11.03 -17.40
N GLY A 25 17.30 11.77 -18.22
CA GLY A 25 17.76 12.12 -19.57
C GLY A 25 16.67 11.99 -20.63
N LYS A 26 17.05 11.53 -21.82
CA LYS A 26 16.14 11.34 -22.95
C LYS A 26 16.04 9.85 -23.28
N GLY A 27 14.81 9.41 -23.53
CA GLY A 27 14.55 8.02 -23.88
C GLY A 27 13.35 7.89 -24.82
N ILE A 28 13.08 6.68 -25.27
CA ILE A 28 11.93 6.35 -26.10
C ILE A 28 11.10 5.33 -25.30
N HIS A 29 9.80 5.54 -25.24
CA HIS A 29 8.90 4.60 -24.59
C HIS A 29 8.69 3.35 -25.45
N ILE A 30 8.60 2.20 -24.80
CA ILE A 30 8.26 0.92 -25.43
C ILE A 30 6.76 0.93 -25.70
N ASP A 31 6.37 0.42 -26.87
CA ASP A 31 4.96 0.26 -27.23
C ASP A 31 4.39 -1.04 -26.65
N PHE A 32 3.82 -0.98 -25.48
CA PHE A 32 3.19 -2.14 -24.83
C PHE A 32 1.89 -2.62 -25.52
N THR A 33 1.43 -1.94 -26.56
CA THR A 33 0.34 -2.42 -27.42
C THR A 33 0.84 -3.33 -28.55
N ASN A 34 2.16 -3.41 -28.75
CA ASN A 34 2.85 -4.23 -29.74
C ASN A 34 3.40 -5.51 -29.09
N GLU A 35 2.96 -6.67 -29.57
CA GLU A 35 3.34 -7.97 -29.01
C GLU A 35 4.85 -8.26 -29.11
N ASP A 36 5.50 -7.83 -30.20
CA ASP A 36 6.96 -8.00 -30.37
C ASP A 36 7.72 -7.13 -29.37
N ALA A 37 7.22 -5.92 -29.09
CA ALA A 37 7.80 -5.04 -28.08
C ALA A 37 7.65 -5.62 -26.68
N VAL A 38 6.49 -6.19 -26.34
CA VAL A 38 6.25 -6.89 -25.09
C VAL A 38 7.16 -8.11 -24.95
N ALA A 39 7.30 -8.92 -26.00
CA ALA A 39 8.20 -10.09 -26.01
C ALA A 39 9.65 -9.67 -25.78
N TRP A 40 10.09 -8.61 -26.45
CA TRP A 40 11.43 -8.06 -26.24
C TRP A 40 11.61 -7.59 -24.77
N TRP A 41 10.64 -6.86 -24.23
CA TRP A 41 10.68 -6.41 -22.84
C TRP A 41 10.77 -7.58 -21.86
N TYR A 42 9.96 -8.62 -22.06
CA TYR A 42 10.01 -9.83 -21.24
C TYR A 42 11.39 -10.49 -21.27
N SER A 43 12.05 -10.51 -22.43
CA SER A 43 13.42 -11.03 -22.54
C SER A 43 14.46 -10.23 -21.73
N GLN A 44 14.20 -8.94 -21.45
CA GLN A 44 15.04 -8.16 -20.54
C GLN A 44 14.73 -8.48 -19.08
N LEU A 45 13.44 -8.69 -18.74
CA LEU A 45 13.02 -9.08 -17.39
C LEU A 45 13.55 -10.48 -17.02
N ASP A 46 13.60 -11.42 -17.97
CA ASP A 46 14.12 -12.77 -17.75
C ASP A 46 15.53 -12.73 -17.16
N LYS A 47 16.37 -11.82 -17.62
CA LYS A 47 17.75 -11.65 -17.13
C LYS A 47 17.81 -11.32 -15.64
N VAL A 48 16.83 -10.53 -15.18
CA VAL A 48 16.74 -10.10 -13.77
C VAL A 48 16.09 -11.18 -12.92
N PHE A 49 15.08 -11.87 -13.46
CA PHE A 49 14.40 -12.97 -12.76
C PHE A 49 15.33 -14.16 -12.49
N THR A 50 16.31 -14.42 -13.38
CA THR A 50 17.34 -15.47 -13.16
C THR A 50 18.21 -15.19 -11.95
N GLU A 51 18.37 -13.91 -11.55
CA GLU A 51 19.08 -13.50 -10.33
C GLU A 51 18.27 -13.70 -9.03
N GLY A 52 17.05 -14.25 -9.11
CA GLY A 52 16.23 -14.57 -7.95
C GLY A 52 15.29 -13.46 -7.48
N VAL A 53 15.00 -12.47 -8.33
CA VAL A 53 13.98 -11.44 -8.05
C VAL A 53 12.59 -12.07 -8.04
N TYR A 54 11.74 -11.66 -7.10
CA TYR A 54 10.38 -12.21 -6.90
C TYR A 54 9.27 -11.30 -7.41
N GLY A 55 9.58 -10.06 -7.76
CA GLY A 55 8.56 -9.13 -8.22
C GLY A 55 9.13 -7.75 -8.52
N TRP A 56 8.25 -6.79 -8.76
CA TRP A 56 8.63 -5.49 -9.27
C TRP A 56 7.89 -4.36 -8.55
N LYS A 57 8.59 -3.26 -8.30
CA LYS A 57 7.97 -1.95 -8.17
C LYS A 57 7.81 -1.40 -9.58
N VAL A 58 6.56 -1.26 -10.05
CA VAL A 58 6.21 -0.89 -11.43
C VAL A 58 5.78 0.57 -11.46
N ASP A 59 6.53 1.39 -12.19
CA ASP A 59 6.43 2.85 -12.14
C ASP A 59 6.59 3.47 -13.53
N ASN A 60 6.11 4.71 -13.69
CA ASN A 60 6.34 5.57 -14.85
C ASN A 60 5.84 5.03 -16.21
N GLY A 61 4.89 4.12 -16.24
CA GLY A 61 4.31 3.62 -17.50
C GLY A 61 3.44 4.65 -18.25
N ASP A 62 2.95 5.61 -17.52
CA ASP A 62 2.04 6.68 -17.95
C ASP A 62 2.69 8.06 -17.89
N THR A 63 3.79 8.19 -17.18
CA THR A 63 4.47 9.46 -16.92
C THR A 63 5.30 9.87 -18.14
N TYR A 64 5.38 11.17 -18.42
CA TYR A 64 6.14 11.77 -19.53
C TYR A 64 5.57 11.53 -20.93
N LEU A 65 4.47 10.80 -21.08
CA LEU A 65 3.77 10.67 -22.33
C LEU A 65 2.77 11.82 -22.53
N PRO A 66 2.56 12.30 -23.78
CA PRO A 66 1.50 13.27 -24.05
C PRO A 66 0.11 12.67 -23.76
N PRO A 67 -0.96 13.50 -23.66
CA PRO A 67 -2.31 13.02 -23.41
C PRO A 67 -2.82 12.03 -24.47
N PHE A 68 -2.37 12.17 -25.72
CA PHE A 68 -2.66 11.27 -26.85
C PHE A 68 -1.41 11.05 -27.67
N PHE A 69 -1.21 9.86 -28.17
CA PHE A 69 -0.07 9.48 -29.02
C PHE A 69 -0.38 8.25 -29.86
N ASP A 70 0.40 8.06 -30.94
CA ASP A 70 0.27 6.92 -31.84
C ASP A 70 0.94 5.68 -31.23
N THR A 71 0.23 4.58 -31.26
CA THR A 71 0.68 3.24 -30.90
C THR A 71 0.53 2.28 -32.08
N SER A 72 0.96 1.04 -31.97
CA SER A 72 0.71 0.00 -32.98
C SER A 72 -0.78 -0.31 -33.19
N LYS A 73 -1.62 0.05 -32.23
CA LYS A 73 -3.10 -0.06 -32.30
C LYS A 73 -3.78 1.24 -32.73
N GLY A 74 -3.02 2.24 -33.18
CA GLY A 74 -3.51 3.55 -33.56
C GLY A 74 -3.40 4.59 -32.45
N MET A 75 -4.08 5.74 -32.66
CA MET A 75 -4.11 6.84 -31.70
C MET A 75 -4.75 6.39 -30.40
N MET A 76 -4.05 6.60 -29.28
CA MET A 76 -4.48 6.15 -27.96
C MET A 76 -4.31 7.24 -26.91
N ALA A 77 -5.23 7.30 -25.96
CA ALA A 77 -5.07 8.16 -24.78
C ALA A 77 -4.05 7.55 -23.80
N ASN A 78 -3.29 8.40 -23.14
CA ASN A 78 -2.28 7.98 -22.16
C ASN A 78 -2.88 7.06 -21.08
N LYS A 79 -4.04 7.41 -20.54
CA LYS A 79 -4.73 6.60 -19.53
C LYS A 79 -5.06 5.17 -20.01
N ASP A 80 -5.42 5.01 -21.28
CA ASP A 80 -5.76 3.71 -21.86
C ASP A 80 -4.49 2.88 -22.17
N PHE A 81 -3.40 3.55 -22.57
CA PHE A 81 -2.09 2.93 -22.76
C PHE A 81 -1.50 2.39 -21.44
N CYS A 82 -1.71 3.10 -20.36
CA CYS A 82 -1.26 2.75 -19.02
C CYS A 82 -1.66 1.30 -18.62
N HIS A 83 -2.86 0.86 -19.03
CA HIS A 83 -3.33 -0.50 -18.78
C HIS A 83 -2.42 -1.55 -19.44
N TYR A 84 -1.97 -1.33 -20.68
CA TYR A 84 -1.11 -2.29 -21.38
C TYR A 84 0.23 -2.51 -20.66
N TYR A 85 0.83 -1.45 -20.16
CA TYR A 85 2.09 -1.53 -19.42
C TYR A 85 1.94 -2.28 -18.10
N TYR A 86 0.99 -1.87 -17.26
CA TYR A 86 0.81 -2.47 -15.95
C TYR A 86 0.31 -3.91 -16.05
N ASP A 87 -0.58 -4.19 -16.99
CA ASP A 87 -1.06 -5.54 -17.26
C ASP A 87 0.09 -6.46 -17.74
N ALA A 88 0.95 -5.99 -18.65
CA ALA A 88 2.10 -6.76 -19.11
C ALA A 88 3.07 -7.10 -17.99
N MET A 89 3.35 -6.17 -17.07
CA MET A 89 4.22 -6.40 -15.92
C MET A 89 3.62 -7.40 -14.95
N PHE A 90 2.32 -7.33 -14.71
CA PHE A 90 1.59 -8.29 -13.88
C PHE A 90 1.60 -9.69 -14.51
N ASP A 91 1.17 -9.79 -15.78
CA ASP A 91 1.06 -11.07 -16.50
C ASP A 91 2.42 -11.79 -16.58
N TYR A 92 3.50 -11.03 -16.86
CA TYR A 92 4.86 -11.57 -16.81
C TYR A 92 5.20 -12.13 -15.43
N THR A 93 4.89 -11.38 -14.39
CA THR A 93 5.26 -11.75 -13.02
C THR A 93 4.56 -13.04 -12.60
N VAL A 94 3.23 -13.10 -12.72
CA VAL A 94 2.45 -14.27 -12.28
C VAL A 94 2.67 -15.51 -13.14
N LYS A 95 3.01 -15.33 -14.42
CA LYS A 95 3.37 -16.43 -15.33
C LYS A 95 4.67 -17.11 -14.91
N ASN A 96 5.66 -16.32 -14.49
CA ASN A 96 7.00 -16.82 -14.18
C ASN A 96 7.18 -17.15 -12.69
N ARG A 97 6.34 -16.58 -11.81
CA ARG A 97 6.31 -16.85 -10.37
C ARG A 97 4.88 -16.76 -9.84
N THR A 98 4.34 -17.88 -9.41
CA THR A 98 2.97 -17.93 -8.84
C THR A 98 2.85 -17.21 -7.50
N ASP A 99 3.97 -16.98 -6.81
CA ASP A 99 4.11 -16.20 -5.56
C ASP A 99 4.72 -14.80 -5.79
N GLY A 100 4.90 -14.41 -7.06
CA GLY A 100 5.42 -13.11 -7.44
C GLY A 100 4.43 -11.98 -7.18
N ILE A 101 4.96 -10.79 -6.87
CA ILE A 101 4.14 -9.62 -6.57
C ILE A 101 4.59 -8.40 -7.38
N THR A 102 3.63 -7.62 -7.83
CA THR A 102 3.86 -6.28 -8.36
C THR A 102 3.32 -5.22 -7.41
N ILE A 103 4.10 -4.16 -7.18
CA ILE A 103 3.65 -2.93 -6.54
C ILE A 103 3.61 -1.87 -7.63
N ALA A 104 2.41 -1.50 -8.09
CA ALA A 104 2.23 -0.68 -9.28
C ALA A 104 1.66 0.70 -8.96
N ARG A 105 2.04 1.70 -9.78
CA ARG A 105 1.55 3.08 -9.68
C ARG A 105 0.82 3.54 -10.96
N PRO A 106 -0.32 2.95 -11.31
CA PRO A 106 -1.16 3.45 -12.38
C PRO A 106 -1.91 4.72 -11.90
N TYR A 107 -1.23 5.86 -11.96
CA TYR A 107 -1.75 7.10 -11.38
C TYR A 107 -2.89 7.69 -12.21
N SER A 108 -3.96 8.12 -11.53
CA SER A 108 -5.05 8.88 -12.12
C SER A 108 -4.85 10.39 -11.95
N PHE A 109 -5.06 11.17 -13.00
CA PHE A 109 -5.06 12.64 -12.92
C PHE A 109 -6.18 13.20 -12.03
N GLN A 110 -7.16 12.37 -11.66
CA GLN A 110 -8.24 12.71 -10.72
C GLN A 110 -7.87 12.40 -9.26
N GLY A 111 -6.68 11.86 -9.03
CA GLY A 111 -6.18 11.37 -7.76
C GLY A 111 -6.53 9.91 -7.51
N GLY A 112 -5.63 9.20 -6.82
CA GLY A 112 -5.70 7.76 -6.63
C GLY A 112 -5.13 6.97 -7.81
N LEU A 113 -5.52 5.72 -7.94
CA LEU A 113 -5.04 4.80 -8.96
C LEU A 113 -6.16 4.51 -9.98
N GLU A 114 -5.77 4.28 -11.24
CA GLU A 114 -6.66 3.94 -12.34
C GLU A 114 -5.98 2.93 -13.26
N SER A 115 -6.31 1.64 -13.11
CA SER A 115 -5.88 0.54 -13.98
C SER A 115 -6.81 -0.65 -13.82
N ASN A 116 -6.50 -1.76 -14.48
CA ASN A 116 -7.19 -3.03 -14.26
C ASN A 116 -6.91 -3.55 -12.84
N ILE A 117 -7.92 -3.48 -11.96
CA ILE A 117 -7.80 -3.90 -10.55
C ILE A 117 -7.55 -5.40 -10.40
N GLU A 118 -7.96 -6.22 -11.38
CA GLU A 118 -7.74 -7.68 -11.38
C GLU A 118 -6.27 -8.02 -11.63
N LYS A 119 -5.52 -7.10 -12.25
CA LYS A 119 -4.09 -7.24 -12.55
C LYS A 119 -3.22 -6.32 -11.69
N ASN A 120 -3.59 -6.11 -10.44
CA ASN A 120 -2.85 -5.31 -9.49
C ASN A 120 -2.78 -6.01 -8.13
N ASN A 121 -1.61 -6.55 -7.77
CA ASN A 121 -1.43 -7.16 -6.44
C ASN A 121 -1.46 -6.11 -5.34
N MET A 122 -0.79 -4.98 -5.55
CA MET A 122 -0.71 -3.88 -4.60
C MET A 122 -0.51 -2.56 -5.34
N GLY A 123 -1.34 -1.57 -5.03
CA GLY A 123 -1.20 -0.22 -5.54
C GLY A 123 -0.27 0.64 -4.68
N TRP A 124 0.30 1.66 -5.31
CA TRP A 124 1.09 2.71 -4.66
C TRP A 124 0.78 4.04 -5.34
N CYS A 125 0.37 5.05 -4.55
CA CYS A 125 -0.18 6.29 -5.10
C CYS A 125 0.87 7.31 -5.59
N GLY A 126 2.17 6.99 -5.50
CA GLY A 126 3.23 7.84 -6.03
C GLY A 126 3.88 8.74 -4.99
N ASP A 127 4.52 9.78 -5.52
CA ASP A 127 5.45 10.63 -4.80
C ASP A 127 4.73 11.84 -4.19
N PHE A 128 4.81 11.98 -2.88
CA PHE A 128 4.27 13.12 -2.13
C PHE A 128 5.39 13.85 -1.39
N SER A 129 5.16 15.08 -0.94
CA SER A 129 6.11 15.76 -0.05
C SER A 129 6.03 15.20 1.38
N GLY A 130 7.09 15.37 2.16
CA GLY A 130 7.10 15.00 3.58
C GLY A 130 6.31 15.95 4.50
N SER A 131 5.54 16.88 3.94
CA SER A 131 4.73 17.86 4.69
C SER A 131 3.39 17.28 5.15
N TRP A 132 2.67 18.05 6.00
CA TRP A 132 1.28 17.73 6.35
C TRP A 132 0.35 17.68 5.14
N ASP A 133 0.55 18.59 4.17
CA ASP A 133 -0.21 18.56 2.92
C ASP A 133 0.07 17.28 2.12
N GLY A 134 1.35 16.88 2.01
CA GLY A 134 1.73 15.63 1.36
C GLY A 134 1.06 14.42 2.00
N LEU A 135 1.05 14.33 3.33
CA LEU A 135 0.34 13.28 4.07
C LEU A 135 -1.17 13.29 3.78
N CYS A 136 -1.80 14.47 3.82
CA CYS A 136 -3.22 14.61 3.54
C CYS A 136 -3.58 14.14 2.12
N ARG A 137 -2.77 14.55 1.13
CA ARG A 137 -2.98 14.16 -0.28
C ARG A 137 -2.80 12.65 -0.46
N GLN A 138 -1.76 12.07 0.12
CA GLN A 138 -1.53 10.63 0.05
C GLN A 138 -2.69 9.84 0.68
N ILE A 139 -3.19 10.26 1.86
CA ILE A 139 -4.37 9.65 2.49
C ILE A 139 -5.57 9.69 1.54
N ASN A 140 -5.84 10.86 0.94
CA ASN A 140 -6.95 11.01 0.02
C ASN A 140 -6.85 10.08 -1.19
N ASP A 141 -5.65 9.95 -1.76
CA ASP A 141 -5.44 9.11 -2.94
C ASP A 141 -5.52 7.61 -2.60
N ILE A 142 -5.02 7.19 -1.43
CA ILE A 142 -5.20 5.84 -0.92
C ILE A 142 -6.68 5.53 -0.70
N TYR A 143 -7.43 6.46 -0.12
CA TYR A 143 -8.87 6.27 0.11
C TYR A 143 -9.68 6.22 -1.19
N ARG A 144 -9.34 7.04 -2.17
CA ARG A 144 -9.95 6.98 -3.51
C ARG A 144 -9.67 5.64 -4.18
N SER A 145 -8.41 5.22 -4.19
CA SER A 145 -8.00 3.92 -4.75
C SER A 145 -8.76 2.76 -4.10
N SER A 146 -8.90 2.78 -2.77
CA SER A 146 -9.66 1.78 -2.04
C SER A 146 -11.14 1.76 -2.42
N ARG A 147 -11.75 2.93 -2.67
CA ARG A 147 -13.15 3.04 -3.15
C ARG A 147 -13.31 2.56 -4.59
N TYR A 148 -12.27 2.65 -5.41
CA TYR A 148 -12.26 2.09 -6.76
C TYR A 148 -12.09 0.57 -6.79
N GLY A 149 -11.85 -0.07 -5.65
CA GLY A 149 -11.76 -1.52 -5.53
C GLY A 149 -10.34 -2.07 -5.50
N TYR A 150 -9.31 -1.24 -5.38
CA TYR A 150 -7.95 -1.73 -5.15
C TYR A 150 -7.90 -2.46 -3.81
N ALA A 151 -7.67 -3.77 -3.85
CA ALA A 151 -7.69 -4.63 -2.66
C ALA A 151 -6.61 -4.24 -1.65
N ALA A 152 -5.43 -3.86 -2.11
CA ALA A 152 -4.29 -3.46 -1.29
C ALA A 152 -3.64 -2.19 -1.85
N VAL A 153 -3.42 -1.17 -1.00
CA VAL A 153 -2.72 0.06 -1.35
C VAL A 153 -1.68 0.38 -0.29
N ALA A 154 -0.45 0.61 -0.74
CA ALA A 154 0.70 0.94 0.11
C ALA A 154 0.78 2.44 0.40
N CYS A 155 1.41 2.79 1.53
CA CYS A 155 1.74 4.16 1.92
C CYS A 155 3.25 4.39 1.83
N GLU A 156 3.67 5.47 1.17
CA GLU A 156 5.05 5.94 1.18
C GLU A 156 5.27 6.82 2.40
N VAL A 157 6.00 6.26 3.38
CA VAL A 157 6.16 6.86 4.71
C VAL A 157 7.20 7.96 4.69
N GLY A 158 6.80 9.16 5.13
CA GLY A 158 7.66 10.32 5.17
C GLY A 158 7.65 11.14 3.88
N GLY A 159 6.91 10.69 2.87
CA GLY A 159 6.87 11.31 1.54
C GLY A 159 8.12 11.02 0.71
N PHE A 160 8.21 11.57 -0.48
CA PHE A 160 9.34 11.39 -1.42
C PHE A 160 10.03 12.73 -1.73
N PHE A 161 9.26 13.80 -1.96
CA PHE A 161 9.76 15.13 -2.31
C PHE A 161 9.97 16.05 -1.12
N PHE A 162 10.64 17.18 -1.37
CA PHE A 162 10.70 18.30 -0.44
C PHE A 162 9.31 18.98 -0.24
N PRO A 163 9.07 19.55 0.94
CA PRO A 163 9.96 19.52 2.10
C PRO A 163 10.01 18.13 2.73
N LYS A 164 11.13 17.82 3.39
CA LYS A 164 11.29 16.59 4.18
C LYS A 164 10.37 16.61 5.40
N SER A 165 9.96 15.44 5.84
CA SER A 165 9.28 15.30 7.13
C SER A 165 10.16 15.77 8.27
N ASN A 166 9.57 16.53 9.19
CA ASN A 166 10.13 16.70 10.52
C ASN A 166 9.81 15.47 11.40
N ALA A 167 10.27 15.48 12.63
CA ALA A 167 10.09 14.39 13.58
C ALA A 167 8.61 13.98 13.76
N ALA A 168 7.73 14.98 13.98
CA ALA A 168 6.30 14.73 14.17
C ALA A 168 5.65 14.20 12.89
N GLN A 169 5.96 14.80 11.74
CA GLN A 169 5.43 14.35 10.44
C GLN A 169 5.84 12.91 10.14
N LEU A 170 7.12 12.55 10.30
CA LEU A 170 7.58 11.18 10.04
C LEU A 170 6.87 10.16 10.94
N ALA A 171 6.73 10.45 12.23
CA ALA A 171 6.00 9.60 13.15
C ALA A 171 4.52 9.42 12.75
N ARG A 172 3.83 10.51 12.37
CA ARG A 172 2.42 10.48 11.96
C ARG A 172 2.24 9.77 10.60
N TYR A 173 3.19 9.93 9.67
CA TYR A 173 3.24 9.13 8.44
C TYR A 173 3.36 7.64 8.74
N ALA A 174 4.26 7.25 9.65
CA ALA A 174 4.44 5.85 10.03
C ALA A 174 3.17 5.26 10.68
N GLN A 175 2.49 6.03 11.53
CA GLN A 175 1.24 5.64 12.17
C GLN A 175 0.11 5.42 11.15
N PHE A 176 -0.03 6.29 10.16
CA PHE A 176 -0.96 6.05 9.07
C PHE A 176 -0.51 4.87 8.20
N GLY A 177 0.77 4.81 7.83
CA GLY A 177 1.32 3.76 6.97
C GLY A 177 1.14 2.35 7.53
N CYS A 178 1.29 2.15 8.84
CA CYS A 178 1.10 0.83 9.45
C CYS A 178 -0.37 0.35 9.41
N MET A 179 -1.30 1.27 9.15
CA MET A 179 -2.73 1.01 8.97
C MET A 179 -3.14 0.90 7.49
N THR A 180 -2.18 0.73 6.59
CA THR A 180 -2.37 0.44 5.16
C THR A 180 -1.86 -0.95 4.81
N ALA A 181 -1.84 -1.32 3.53
CA ALA A 181 -1.36 -2.65 3.11
C ALA A 181 0.14 -2.83 3.37
N CYS A 182 0.94 -1.82 3.06
CA CYS A 182 2.39 -1.86 3.18
C CYS A 182 2.95 -0.46 3.49
N MET A 183 4.05 -0.41 4.23
CA MET A 183 4.87 0.79 4.41
C MET A 183 6.03 0.74 3.43
N ILE A 184 6.11 1.71 2.53
CA ILE A 184 7.28 1.96 1.68
C ILE A 184 8.06 3.09 2.33
N ASN A 185 9.34 2.88 2.59
CA ASN A 185 10.23 3.95 3.03
C ASN A 185 11.17 4.26 1.89
N GLY A 186 10.90 5.35 1.22
CA GLY A 186 11.69 5.87 0.12
C GLY A 186 12.09 7.31 0.37
N GLY A 187 12.59 7.95 -0.65
CA GLY A 187 12.95 9.35 -0.61
C GLY A 187 13.64 9.76 -1.89
N GLU A 188 13.64 11.06 -2.16
CA GLU A 188 14.33 11.63 -3.30
C GLU A 188 15.81 11.22 -3.32
N ASN A 189 16.36 10.99 -4.51
CA ASN A 189 17.74 10.61 -4.70
C ASN A 189 18.73 11.64 -4.11
N GLY A 190 19.42 11.24 -3.05
CA GLY A 190 20.46 12.04 -2.42
C GLY A 190 20.66 11.70 -0.94
N PRO A 191 21.85 11.95 -0.40
CA PRO A 191 22.21 11.56 0.97
C PRO A 191 21.38 12.25 2.06
N PHE A 192 20.62 13.29 1.71
CA PHE A 192 19.84 14.10 2.64
C PHE A 192 18.33 13.80 2.61
N SER A 193 17.87 12.92 1.75
CA SER A 193 16.44 12.66 1.53
C SER A 193 15.92 11.42 2.25
N ALA A 194 16.79 10.61 2.84
CA ALA A 194 16.38 9.41 3.54
C ALA A 194 15.53 9.73 4.79
N HIS A 195 14.33 9.15 4.85
CA HIS A 195 13.44 9.23 6.01
C HIS A 195 13.82 8.17 7.04
N LEU A 196 15.02 8.34 7.61
CA LEU A 196 15.59 7.38 8.56
C LEU A 196 15.13 7.77 9.98
N PRO A 197 14.31 6.94 10.65
CA PRO A 197 13.69 7.33 11.92
C PRO A 197 14.71 7.67 13.03
N TRP A 198 15.86 7.01 13.05
CA TRP A 198 16.92 7.29 14.02
C TRP A 198 17.60 8.65 13.87
N THR A 199 17.43 9.35 12.74
CA THR A 199 17.93 10.72 12.56
C THR A 199 17.02 11.77 13.18
N HIS A 200 15.83 11.39 13.62
CA HIS A 200 14.82 12.26 14.24
C HIS A 200 14.71 12.09 15.76
N GLY A 201 15.60 11.30 16.36
CA GLY A 201 15.64 11.05 17.80
C GLY A 201 14.87 9.79 18.24
N THR A 202 15.13 9.40 19.47
CA THR A 202 14.69 8.10 20.05
C THR A 202 13.18 7.92 20.02
N GLU A 203 12.40 8.94 20.35
CA GLU A 203 10.94 8.86 20.39
C GLU A 203 10.35 8.53 19.01
N VAL A 204 10.90 9.14 17.95
CA VAL A 204 10.46 8.84 16.56
C VAL A 204 10.89 7.44 16.14
N GLU A 205 12.12 7.05 16.48
CA GLU A 205 12.60 5.69 16.19
C GLU A 205 11.75 4.63 16.87
N GLU A 206 11.44 4.77 18.15
CA GLU A 206 10.58 3.86 18.89
C GLU A 206 9.16 3.81 18.32
N THR A 207 8.58 4.96 17.99
CA THR A 207 7.27 5.06 17.35
C THR A 207 7.26 4.34 16.00
N TYR A 208 8.25 4.60 15.16
CA TYR A 208 8.38 3.96 13.85
C TYR A 208 8.57 2.45 13.97
N ARG A 209 9.42 2.01 14.89
CA ARG A 209 9.66 0.59 15.19
C ARG A 209 8.38 -0.10 15.65
N TRP A 210 7.59 0.57 16.51
CA TRP A 210 6.29 0.06 16.92
C TRP A 210 5.35 -0.10 15.72
N CYS A 211 5.27 0.91 14.84
CA CYS A 211 4.43 0.87 13.64
C CYS A 211 4.82 -0.28 12.69
N VAL A 212 6.12 -0.49 12.46
CA VAL A 212 6.61 -1.61 11.63
C VAL A 212 6.26 -2.95 12.26
N ASN A 213 6.45 -3.10 13.57
CA ASN A 213 6.11 -4.34 14.28
C ASN A 213 4.59 -4.58 14.28
N TRP A 214 3.78 -3.54 14.44
CA TRP A 214 2.32 -3.62 14.33
C TRP A 214 1.90 -4.10 12.94
N LEU A 215 2.39 -3.45 11.88
CA LEU A 215 2.13 -3.84 10.50
C LEU A 215 2.52 -5.31 10.26
N LYS A 216 3.73 -5.70 10.67
CA LYS A 216 4.26 -7.05 10.51
C LYS A 216 3.41 -8.08 11.28
N SER A 217 3.00 -7.75 12.51
CA SER A 217 2.15 -8.65 13.30
C SER A 217 0.78 -8.90 12.68
N LEU A 218 0.24 -7.91 11.96
CA LEU A 218 -1.08 -7.99 11.31
C LEU A 218 -1.06 -8.68 9.94
N VAL A 219 0.08 -9.19 9.46
CA VAL A 219 0.16 -9.83 8.14
C VAL A 219 -0.92 -10.91 7.92
N PRO A 220 -1.20 -11.83 8.85
CA PRO A 220 -2.26 -12.83 8.64
C PRO A 220 -3.65 -12.21 8.53
N TYR A 221 -3.96 -11.19 9.32
CA TYR A 221 -5.23 -10.47 9.27
C TYR A 221 -5.39 -9.72 7.93
N LYS A 222 -4.35 -8.97 7.54
CA LYS A 222 -4.33 -8.22 6.30
C LYS A 222 -4.45 -9.14 5.09
N PHE A 223 -3.69 -10.24 5.07
CA PHE A 223 -3.73 -11.21 3.99
C PHE A 223 -5.14 -11.80 3.82
N SER A 224 -5.77 -12.26 4.90
CA SER A 224 -7.13 -12.79 4.87
C SER A 224 -8.13 -11.76 4.35
N THR A 225 -7.99 -10.49 4.76
CA THR A 225 -8.87 -9.41 4.30
C THR A 225 -8.65 -9.06 2.82
N VAL A 226 -7.40 -9.09 2.34
CA VAL A 226 -7.09 -8.85 0.92
C VAL A 226 -7.61 -9.99 0.05
N VAL A 227 -7.49 -11.25 0.50
CA VAL A 227 -8.07 -12.40 -0.19
C VAL A 227 -9.60 -12.29 -0.26
N ASP A 228 -10.25 -11.90 0.83
CA ASP A 228 -11.70 -11.64 0.84
C ASP A 228 -12.08 -10.55 -0.15
N ALA A 229 -11.33 -9.43 -0.17
CA ALA A 229 -11.53 -8.33 -1.11
C ALA A 229 -11.31 -8.76 -2.57
N HIS A 230 -10.34 -9.64 -2.83
CA HIS A 230 -10.09 -10.19 -4.16
C HIS A 230 -11.25 -11.08 -4.65
N LEU A 231 -11.79 -11.93 -3.78
CA LEU A 231 -12.85 -12.87 -4.12
C LEU A 231 -14.24 -12.23 -4.22
N HIS A 232 -14.51 -11.20 -3.42
CA HIS A 232 -15.86 -10.63 -3.26
C HIS A 232 -15.94 -9.14 -3.60
N GLY A 233 -14.83 -8.53 -3.99
CA GLY A 233 -14.70 -7.09 -4.21
C GLY A 233 -14.45 -6.31 -2.93
N GLY A 234 -13.97 -5.08 -3.09
CA GLY A 234 -13.68 -4.15 -2.00
C GLY A 234 -12.17 -3.94 -1.79
N SER A 235 -11.80 -3.58 -0.56
CA SER A 235 -10.43 -3.23 -0.19
C SER A 235 -10.12 -3.63 1.24
N LEU A 236 -8.84 -3.75 1.55
CA LEU A 236 -8.33 -3.82 2.93
C LEU A 236 -8.72 -2.59 3.74
N ILE A 237 -8.74 -1.42 3.10
CA ILE A 237 -9.14 -0.14 3.71
C ILE A 237 -10.62 0.09 3.38
N LYS A 238 -11.45 0.17 4.42
CA LYS A 238 -12.92 0.27 4.32
C LYS A 238 -13.43 1.48 5.10
N GLY A 239 -14.70 1.86 4.87
CA GLY A 239 -15.38 2.90 5.65
C GLY A 239 -14.62 4.22 5.71
N THR A 240 -14.00 4.64 4.60
CA THR A 240 -13.15 5.83 4.58
C THR A 240 -13.94 7.11 4.74
N ASN A 241 -13.53 7.97 5.68
CA ASN A 241 -14.02 9.33 5.84
C ASN A 241 -12.91 10.32 5.45
N LEU A 242 -13.12 11.06 4.36
CA LEU A 242 -12.13 11.99 3.83
C LEU A 242 -11.96 13.24 4.70
N GLU A 243 -13.04 13.71 5.34
CA GLU A 243 -13.00 14.91 6.18
C GLU A 243 -12.24 14.64 7.48
N GLU A 244 -12.59 13.57 8.16
CA GLU A 244 -11.93 13.15 9.38
C GLU A 244 -10.61 12.43 9.15
N ARG A 245 -10.36 11.92 7.94
CA ARG A 245 -9.23 11.04 7.61
C ARG A 245 -9.17 9.81 8.51
N SER A 246 -10.31 9.15 8.61
CA SER A 246 -10.48 7.90 9.35
C SER A 246 -10.86 6.75 8.43
N HIS A 247 -10.55 5.52 8.84
CA HIS A 247 -10.90 4.31 8.10
C HIS A 247 -10.90 3.07 8.99
N LEU A 248 -11.47 2.01 8.47
CA LEU A 248 -11.31 0.65 8.97
C LEU A 248 -10.20 -0.06 8.21
N LEU A 249 -9.28 -0.69 8.92
CA LEU A 249 -8.40 -1.73 8.38
C LEU A 249 -9.14 -3.07 8.53
N GLY A 250 -9.55 -3.66 7.42
CA GLY A 250 -10.51 -4.75 7.43
C GLY A 250 -11.87 -4.33 8.01
N ASN A 251 -12.47 -5.20 8.82
CA ASN A 251 -13.75 -4.91 9.46
C ASN A 251 -13.63 -4.54 10.94
N ASP A 252 -12.44 -4.75 11.54
CA ASP A 252 -12.33 -4.85 12.99
C ASP A 252 -11.37 -3.85 13.62
N ILE A 253 -10.58 -3.11 12.84
CA ILE A 253 -9.60 -2.16 13.37
C ILE A 253 -9.89 -0.78 12.80
N PHE A 254 -10.24 0.16 13.68
CA PHE A 254 -10.50 1.54 13.31
C PHE A 254 -9.31 2.43 13.65
N THR A 255 -9.04 3.38 12.77
CA THR A 255 -8.02 4.41 12.97
C THR A 255 -8.43 5.75 12.38
N LYS A 256 -7.85 6.82 12.94
CA LYS A 256 -7.88 8.17 12.36
C LYS A 256 -6.46 8.70 12.27
N ALA A 257 -6.10 9.24 11.11
CA ALA A 257 -4.80 9.87 10.91
C ALA A 257 -4.73 11.24 11.61
N ILE A 258 -3.61 11.51 12.27
CA ILE A 258 -3.28 12.84 12.79
C ILE A 258 -2.43 13.54 11.71
N THR A 259 -2.92 14.67 11.22
CA THR A 259 -2.37 15.34 10.02
C THR A 259 -1.98 16.79 10.28
N SER A 260 -1.60 17.10 11.51
CA SER A 260 -1.11 18.42 11.93
C SER A 260 -0.26 18.29 13.19
N ASP A 261 0.35 19.38 13.61
CA ASP A 261 1.09 19.46 14.89
C ASP A 261 0.17 19.45 16.12
N ASN A 262 -1.14 19.58 15.93
CA ASN A 262 -2.10 19.48 17.02
C ASN A 262 -2.34 18.01 17.35
N ASN A 263 -1.89 17.60 18.53
CA ASN A 263 -2.04 16.24 19.03
C ASN A 263 -3.43 15.95 19.62
N LYS A 264 -4.27 16.98 19.86
CA LYS A 264 -5.65 16.83 20.29
C LYS A 264 -6.56 16.75 19.07
N VAL A 265 -7.23 15.63 18.90
CA VAL A 265 -8.10 15.35 17.75
C VAL A 265 -9.47 14.91 18.18
N THR A 266 -10.47 15.29 17.37
CA THR A 266 -11.88 14.88 17.50
C THR A 266 -12.25 14.05 16.28
N TYR A 267 -13.00 12.97 16.47
CA TYR A 267 -13.47 12.07 15.43
C TYR A 267 -14.64 11.22 15.94
N HIS A 268 -15.35 10.60 15.01
CA HIS A 268 -16.44 9.68 15.33
C HIS A 268 -16.00 8.23 15.13
N LEU A 269 -16.35 7.39 16.08
CA LEU A 269 -16.24 5.94 15.91
C LEU A 269 -17.31 5.46 14.92
N PRO A 270 -17.09 4.34 14.20
CA PRO A 270 -18.10 3.81 13.29
C PRO A 270 -19.45 3.57 13.97
N ASP A 271 -20.53 3.73 13.19
CA ASP A 271 -21.91 3.67 13.67
C ASP A 271 -22.40 2.25 13.99
N ASP A 272 -21.52 1.25 13.89
CA ASP A 272 -21.84 -0.15 14.13
C ASP A 272 -20.94 -0.76 15.21
N GLY A 273 -21.51 -1.62 16.04
CA GLY A 273 -20.79 -2.37 17.05
C GLY A 273 -20.38 -1.53 18.27
N ALA A 274 -19.49 -2.08 19.07
CA ALA A 274 -18.80 -1.41 20.16
C ALA A 274 -17.29 -1.46 19.91
N TRP A 275 -16.58 -0.47 20.40
CA TRP A 275 -15.15 -0.28 20.11
C TRP A 275 -14.34 -0.23 21.38
N VAL A 276 -13.17 -0.84 21.39
CA VAL A 276 -12.23 -0.84 22.50
C VAL A 276 -10.99 -0.06 22.10
N ASP A 277 -10.66 0.98 22.85
CA ASP A 277 -9.41 1.72 22.68
C ASP A 277 -8.22 0.79 22.93
N TYR A 278 -7.35 0.64 21.95
CA TYR A 278 -6.20 -0.26 22.02
C TYR A 278 -5.23 0.09 23.17
N TRP A 279 -5.07 1.40 23.44
CA TRP A 279 -4.09 1.88 24.41
C TRP A 279 -4.56 1.80 25.87
N THR A 280 -5.86 1.98 26.10
CA THR A 280 -6.44 2.09 27.43
C THR A 280 -7.34 0.92 27.82
N GLY A 281 -7.84 0.17 26.84
CA GLY A 281 -8.86 -0.85 27.05
C GLY A 281 -10.26 -0.30 27.36
N GLU A 282 -10.45 1.02 27.24
CA GLU A 282 -11.76 1.68 27.42
C GLU A 282 -12.71 1.30 26.29
N SER A 283 -13.97 1.06 26.63
CA SER A 283 -15.00 0.66 25.67
C SER A 283 -15.94 1.80 25.33
N PHE A 284 -16.30 1.91 24.07
CA PHE A 284 -17.14 2.94 23.50
C PHE A 284 -18.28 2.31 22.71
N GLN A 285 -19.44 2.99 22.69
CA GLN A 285 -20.57 2.61 21.82
C GLN A 285 -20.31 3.10 20.38
N ALA A 286 -21.05 2.51 19.43
CA ALA A 286 -21.10 2.95 18.05
C ALA A 286 -21.44 4.45 17.97
N GLY A 287 -20.85 5.14 16.97
CA GLY A 287 -21.09 6.55 16.70
C GLY A 287 -20.61 7.54 17.77
N THR A 288 -19.89 7.06 18.81
CA THR A 288 -19.38 7.97 19.85
C THR A 288 -18.38 8.95 19.28
N GLU A 289 -18.60 10.26 19.53
CA GLU A 289 -17.59 11.29 19.31
C GLU A 289 -16.51 11.19 20.40
N VAL A 290 -15.25 11.08 19.97
CA VAL A 290 -14.08 11.01 20.84
C VAL A 290 -13.21 12.23 20.62
N THR A 291 -12.94 12.98 21.68
CA THR A 291 -11.92 14.04 21.70
C THR A 291 -10.80 13.64 22.64
N ARG A 292 -9.60 13.45 22.13
CA ARG A 292 -8.46 13.01 22.93
C ARG A 292 -7.14 13.59 22.42
N GLU A 293 -6.20 13.78 23.32
CA GLU A 293 -4.81 14.12 23.03
C GLU A 293 -3.98 12.83 22.91
N TYR A 294 -3.18 12.76 21.86
CA TYR A 294 -2.30 11.63 21.57
C TYR A 294 -0.83 12.05 21.56
N PRO A 295 -0.01 11.65 22.53
CA PRO A 295 1.43 11.87 22.46
C PRO A 295 2.00 11.22 21.18
N LEU A 296 3.21 11.59 20.80
CA LEU A 296 3.79 11.20 19.51
C LEU A 296 3.80 9.67 19.30
N GLY A 297 4.03 8.89 20.35
CA GLY A 297 4.03 7.42 20.28
C GLY A 297 2.64 6.76 20.18
N LYS A 298 1.55 7.52 20.19
CA LYS A 298 0.17 7.00 20.15
C LYS A 298 -0.68 7.72 19.11
N PHE A 299 -1.75 7.05 18.67
CA PHE A 299 -2.73 7.58 17.72
C PHE A 299 -4.09 6.91 17.94
N PRO A 300 -5.19 7.43 17.38
CA PRO A 300 -6.48 6.78 17.42
C PRO A 300 -6.41 5.37 16.85
N LEU A 301 -6.54 4.35 17.71
CA LEU A 301 -6.51 2.95 17.35
C LEU A 301 -7.51 2.20 18.21
N PHE A 302 -8.54 1.66 17.56
CA PHE A 302 -9.63 0.95 18.22
C PHE A 302 -9.84 -0.41 17.58
N ILE A 303 -10.20 -1.37 18.41
CA ILE A 303 -10.54 -2.72 17.96
C ILE A 303 -12.03 -2.94 18.22
N ARG A 304 -12.72 -3.52 17.24
CA ARG A 304 -14.14 -3.89 17.40
C ARG A 304 -14.29 -4.91 18.52
N SER A 305 -15.22 -4.65 19.43
CA SER A 305 -15.48 -5.57 20.55
C SER A 305 -15.98 -6.92 20.04
N GLY A 306 -15.37 -7.99 20.53
CA GLY A 306 -15.69 -9.37 20.14
C GLY A 306 -14.97 -9.87 18.88
N SER A 307 -14.18 -9.04 18.20
CA SER A 307 -13.41 -9.50 17.04
C SER A 307 -12.26 -10.43 17.40
N ILE A 308 -11.88 -11.21 16.41
CA ILE A 308 -10.76 -12.16 16.46
C ILE A 308 -9.73 -11.68 15.44
N ILE A 309 -8.58 -11.18 15.91
CA ILE A 309 -7.50 -10.68 15.07
C ILE A 309 -6.36 -11.70 15.03
N PRO A 310 -6.15 -12.42 13.91
CA PRO A 310 -4.99 -13.27 13.75
C PRO A 310 -3.71 -12.42 13.59
N MET A 311 -2.71 -12.69 14.42
CA MET A 311 -1.44 -11.94 14.43
C MET A 311 -0.24 -12.89 14.53
N THR A 312 0.91 -12.47 13.95
CA THR A 312 2.18 -13.16 14.11
C THR A 312 2.99 -12.58 15.28
N ASP A 313 3.86 -13.41 15.89
CA ASP A 313 4.86 -12.94 16.85
C ASP A 313 6.09 -12.44 16.09
N VAL A 314 6.28 -11.13 16.08
CA VAL A 314 7.39 -10.48 15.33
C VAL A 314 8.78 -10.75 15.93
N HIS A 315 8.83 -11.24 17.16
CA HIS A 315 10.09 -11.51 17.88
C HIS A 315 10.53 -12.96 17.80
N LYS A 316 9.74 -13.81 17.17
CA LYS A 316 10.05 -15.22 16.96
C LYS A 316 9.88 -15.52 15.47
N ASP A 317 10.83 -16.21 14.88
CA ASP A 317 10.69 -16.80 13.51
C ASP A 317 9.60 -17.88 13.44
N ASP A 318 8.65 -17.80 14.36
CA ASP A 318 7.60 -18.77 14.57
C ASP A 318 6.32 -18.24 13.89
N THR A 319 5.82 -18.99 12.93
CA THR A 319 4.53 -18.78 12.25
C THR A 319 3.33 -18.99 13.18
N LYS A 320 3.47 -18.70 14.48
CA LYS A 320 2.36 -18.78 15.43
C LYS A 320 1.42 -17.62 15.23
N VAL A 321 0.22 -17.94 14.80
CA VAL A 321 -0.89 -16.99 14.78
C VAL A 321 -1.41 -16.82 16.21
N ARG A 322 -1.32 -15.62 16.75
CA ARG A 322 -1.99 -15.25 18.00
C ARG A 322 -3.36 -14.70 17.67
N VAL A 323 -4.35 -15.13 18.41
CA VAL A 323 -5.72 -14.64 18.29
C VAL A 323 -6.00 -13.74 19.47
N PHE A 324 -6.33 -12.50 19.23
CA PHE A 324 -6.76 -11.55 20.25
C PHE A 324 -8.29 -11.48 20.24
N SER A 325 -8.93 -11.73 21.37
CA SER A 325 -10.35 -11.46 21.57
C SER A 325 -10.49 -10.27 22.49
N PHE A 326 -11.07 -9.21 21.99
CA PHE A 326 -11.35 -8.01 22.78
C PHE A 326 -12.79 -8.10 23.31
N ARG A 327 -12.94 -8.45 24.59
CA ARG A 327 -14.24 -8.41 25.29
C ARG A 327 -14.17 -7.37 26.39
N THR A 328 -15.29 -6.66 26.58
CA THR A 328 -15.48 -5.71 27.68
C THR A 328 -15.13 -6.35 29.03
N LYS A 329 -14.25 -5.73 29.76
CA LYS A 329 -13.89 -5.83 31.18
C LYS A 329 -14.01 -7.19 31.90
N LYS A 330 -13.68 -8.34 31.32
CA LYS A 330 -13.24 -9.51 32.11
C LYS A 330 -12.60 -10.53 31.18
N SER A 331 -11.30 -10.73 31.34
CA SER A 331 -10.48 -11.74 30.67
C SER A 331 -10.12 -11.53 29.19
N ALA A 332 -8.93 -10.97 28.94
CA ALA A 332 -8.21 -11.26 27.72
C ALA A 332 -7.73 -12.72 27.79
N ASN A 333 -8.45 -13.62 27.15
CA ASN A 333 -7.97 -14.99 26.98
C ASN A 333 -7.10 -15.05 25.71
N TYR A 334 -5.82 -15.34 25.90
CA TYR A 334 -4.90 -15.60 24.80
C TYR A 334 -5.12 -17.02 24.28
N PHE A 335 -5.48 -17.17 23.02
CA PHE A 335 -5.45 -18.46 22.35
C PHE A 335 -4.24 -18.51 21.42
N SER A 336 -3.41 -19.51 21.55
CA SER A 336 -2.28 -19.77 20.66
C SER A 336 -2.66 -20.91 19.74
N LEU A 337 -2.85 -20.61 18.45
CA LEU A 337 -2.98 -21.60 17.40
C LEU A 337 -1.60 -21.93 16.84
N ARG A 338 -1.19 -23.19 16.87
CA ARG A 338 0.02 -23.65 16.17
C ARG A 338 -0.32 -23.98 14.73
N TYR A 339 0.25 -23.24 13.81
CA TYR A 339 0.19 -23.55 12.40
C TYR A 339 1.29 -24.59 12.07
N LYS A 340 0.91 -25.79 11.64
CA LYS A 340 1.85 -26.66 10.93
C LYS A 340 1.87 -26.21 9.46
N LYS A 341 3.07 -25.95 8.94
CA LYS A 341 3.32 -25.67 7.53
C LYS A 341 2.59 -26.70 6.68
N ALA A 342 1.51 -26.32 6.00
CA ALA A 342 0.83 -27.16 5.05
C ALA A 342 0.64 -26.41 3.74
N PRO A 343 1.08 -26.96 2.62
CA PRO A 343 0.82 -26.38 1.30
C PRO A 343 -0.52 -26.91 0.77
N GLN A 344 -1.64 -26.61 1.40
CA GLN A 344 -2.98 -26.81 0.83
C GLN A 344 -4.05 -26.28 1.77
N ALA A 345 -5.17 -25.81 1.19
CA ALA A 345 -6.29 -25.16 1.83
C ALA A 345 -6.63 -25.67 3.24
N VAL A 346 -6.67 -24.75 4.20
CA VAL A 346 -7.02 -25.05 5.57
C VAL A 346 -8.53 -24.97 5.73
N GLY A 347 -9.17 -26.13 5.88
CA GLY A 347 -10.50 -26.21 6.44
C GLY A 347 -10.44 -25.88 7.95
N ILE A 348 -11.26 -24.95 8.40
CA ILE A 348 -11.46 -24.70 9.82
C ILE A 348 -12.38 -25.79 10.34
N GLU A 349 -11.83 -26.84 10.90
CA GLU A 349 -12.59 -27.78 11.74
C GLU A 349 -12.64 -27.27 13.19
N GLY A 350 -13.84 -27.25 13.71
CA GLY A 350 -14.33 -26.56 14.87
C GLY A 350 -13.56 -26.71 16.18
N LEU A 351 -13.60 -25.61 16.93
CA LEU A 351 -13.47 -25.62 18.36
C LEU A 351 -14.64 -24.85 19.00
N TYR A 352 -15.73 -25.59 19.18
CA TYR A 352 -16.70 -25.24 20.23
C TYR A 352 -16.31 -26.03 21.49
N THR A 353 -15.87 -25.34 22.51
CA THR A 353 -15.94 -25.85 23.87
C THR A 353 -16.70 -24.84 24.72
N LYS A 354 -17.66 -25.39 25.47
CA LYS A 354 -18.71 -24.79 26.29
C LYS A 354 -18.26 -23.68 27.22
#